data_980f728ad26f1848f8dbf3dcf64adb8e
#
_entry.id   980f728ad26f1848f8dbf3dcf64adb8e
#
_cell.length_a   1.000
_cell.length_b   1.000
_cell.length_c   1.000
_cell.angle_alpha   90.00
_cell.angle_beta   90.00
_cell.angle_gamma   90.00
#
_symmetry.space_group_name_H-M   'P 1'
#
loop_
_entity.id
_entity.type
_entity.pdbx_description
1 polymer ?
#
loop_
_entity_poly.entity_id
_entity_poly.type
_entity_poly.pdbx_seq_one_letter_code
_entity_poly.pdbx_strand_id
1 'polypeptide(L)'
;MKLNIYDRKTGDIVKTYETEAYRLFFGTLEDVANAVDLDSLQEATDIEILKLVTRMITGSLGTVKDLMMDIFPGITEEELRCTYLDEQAAVLVEVVLYTFEQMAKGVGRKNPRRDRAS
;
A
#
# COMPACT_ATOMS: atom_id res chain seq x y z
N MET A 1 0.65 -8.15 6.30
CA MET A 1 1.73 -7.61 5.43
C MET A 1 3.05 -7.64 6.17
N LYS A 2 4.06 -8.13 5.52
CA LYS A 2 5.40 -8.23 6.10
C LYS A 2 6.42 -7.57 5.21
N LEU A 3 7.43 -6.95 5.83
CA LEU A 3 8.56 -6.41 5.11
C LEU A 3 9.82 -6.81 5.87
N ASN A 4 10.68 -7.58 5.21
CA ASN A 4 11.92 -8.07 5.81
C ASN A 4 13.04 -7.09 5.54
N ILE A 5 13.87 -6.88 6.57
CA ILE A 5 15.09 -6.09 6.46
C ILE A 5 16.25 -7.07 6.40
N TYR A 6 17.11 -6.92 5.42
CA TYR A 6 18.20 -7.85 5.16
C TYR A 6 19.56 -7.25 5.44
N ASP A 7 20.48 -8.09 5.86
CA ASP A 7 21.89 -7.69 5.90
C ASP A 7 22.40 -7.67 4.46
N ARG A 8 22.87 -6.53 4.00
CA ARG A 8 23.26 -6.36 2.59
C ARG A 8 24.51 -7.16 2.21
N LYS A 9 25.26 -7.63 3.19
CA LYS A 9 26.47 -8.42 2.94
C LYS A 9 26.19 -9.91 2.92
N THR A 10 25.36 -10.39 3.85
CA THR A 10 25.10 -11.82 4.01
C THR A 10 23.80 -12.27 3.35
N GLY A 11 22.85 -11.33 3.15
CA GLY A 11 21.52 -11.67 2.65
C GLY A 11 20.59 -12.23 3.71
N ASP A 12 21.03 -12.27 4.96
CA ASP A 12 20.18 -12.80 6.05
C ASP A 12 19.16 -11.78 6.49
N ILE A 13 17.99 -12.26 6.92
CA ILE A 13 16.96 -11.40 7.51
C ILE A 13 17.43 -11.02 8.91
N VAL A 14 17.52 -9.71 9.17
CA VAL A 14 17.93 -9.21 10.49
C VAL A 14 16.76 -8.62 11.27
N LYS A 15 15.65 -8.30 10.60
CA LYS A 15 14.47 -7.74 11.23
C LYS A 15 13.28 -7.90 10.30
N THR A 16 12.09 -8.03 10.86
CA THR A 16 10.85 -8.09 10.08
C THR A 16 9.85 -7.11 10.67
N TYR A 17 9.27 -6.26 9.81
CA TYR A 17 8.14 -5.43 10.17
C TYR A 17 6.87 -6.13 9.70
N GLU A 18 5.85 -6.07 10.52
CA GLU A 18 4.58 -6.72 10.20
C GLU A 18 3.42 -5.85 10.65
N THR A 19 2.39 -5.76 9.81
CA THR A 19 1.16 -5.06 10.13
C THR A 19 0.02 -5.62 9.29
N GLU A 20 -1.20 -5.20 9.60
CA GLU A 20 -2.39 -5.58 8.86
C GLU A 20 -2.99 -4.36 8.17
N ALA A 21 -3.56 -4.56 6.98
CA ALA A 21 -4.12 -3.45 6.22
C ALA A 21 -5.20 -2.70 6.99
N TYR A 22 -6.03 -3.42 7.77
CA TYR A 22 -7.11 -2.78 8.52
C TYR A 22 -6.61 -1.85 9.63
N ARG A 23 -5.33 -1.91 9.96
CA ARG A 23 -4.74 -1.06 10.99
C ARG A 23 -4.16 0.24 10.42
N LEU A 24 -4.18 0.42 9.12
CA LEU A 24 -3.66 1.63 8.50
C LEU A 24 -4.53 2.83 8.84
N PHE A 25 -3.89 3.97 9.08
CA PHE A 25 -4.61 5.20 9.32
C PHE A 25 -5.34 5.65 8.06
N PHE A 26 -6.45 6.35 8.25
CA PHE A 26 -7.21 6.89 7.13
C PHE A 26 -6.35 7.80 6.25
N GLY A 27 -5.48 8.60 6.86
CA GLY A 27 -4.56 9.46 6.09
C GLY A 27 -3.66 8.68 5.15
N THR A 28 -3.21 7.49 5.57
CA THR A 28 -2.41 6.62 4.72
C THR A 28 -3.22 6.15 3.52
N LEU A 29 -4.48 5.79 3.73
CA LEU A 29 -5.36 5.37 2.64
C LEU A 29 -5.64 6.53 1.68
N GLU A 30 -5.79 7.75 2.20
CA GLU A 30 -5.93 8.92 1.34
C GLU A 30 -4.70 9.16 0.48
N ASP A 31 -3.52 8.99 1.07
CA ASP A 31 -2.27 9.17 0.33
C ASP A 31 -2.15 8.14 -0.79
N VAL A 32 -2.56 6.90 -0.53
CA VAL A 32 -2.59 5.84 -1.56
C VAL A 32 -3.59 6.22 -2.66
N ALA A 33 -4.79 6.66 -2.27
CA ALA A 33 -5.83 7.05 -3.23
C ALA A 33 -5.38 8.20 -4.12
N ASN A 34 -4.60 9.13 -3.57
CA ASN A 34 -4.07 10.25 -4.35
C ASN A 34 -2.90 9.85 -5.26
N ALA A 35 -2.17 8.81 -4.87
CA ALA A 35 -1.01 8.35 -5.63
C ALA A 35 -1.40 7.45 -6.81
N VAL A 36 -2.56 6.84 -6.77
CA VAL A 36 -3.03 5.93 -7.83
C VAL A 36 -4.38 6.40 -8.37
N ASP A 37 -4.63 6.08 -9.63
CA ASP A 37 -5.93 6.36 -10.25
C ASP A 37 -6.87 5.19 -9.91
N LEU A 38 -7.69 5.37 -8.90
CA LEU A 38 -8.61 4.34 -8.44
C LEU A 38 -9.67 3.98 -9.48
N ASP A 39 -10.03 4.92 -10.35
CA ASP A 39 -11.01 4.65 -11.39
C ASP A 39 -10.51 3.58 -12.36
N SER A 40 -9.21 3.54 -12.59
CA SER A 40 -8.62 2.53 -13.47
C SER A 40 -8.59 1.15 -12.85
N LEU A 41 -8.91 1.02 -11.56
CA LEU A 41 -8.90 -0.26 -10.86
C LEU A 41 -10.25 -0.97 -10.84
N GLN A 42 -11.32 -0.34 -11.31
CA GLN A 42 -12.67 -0.90 -11.20
C GLN A 42 -12.82 -2.27 -11.85
N GLU A 43 -12.13 -2.49 -12.94
CA GLU A 43 -12.16 -3.76 -13.66
C GLU A 43 -10.75 -4.31 -13.86
N ALA A 44 -9.81 -3.85 -13.03
CA ALA A 44 -8.42 -4.24 -13.20
C ALA A 44 -8.18 -5.68 -12.79
N THR A 45 -7.40 -6.39 -13.59
CA THR A 45 -6.92 -7.71 -13.23
C THR A 45 -5.74 -7.58 -12.26
N ASP A 46 -5.35 -8.68 -11.63
CA ASP A 46 -4.19 -8.70 -10.74
C ASP A 46 -2.93 -8.21 -11.45
N ILE A 47 -2.77 -8.56 -12.74
CA ILE A 47 -1.63 -8.13 -13.53
C ILE A 47 -1.64 -6.61 -13.72
N GLU A 48 -2.80 -6.03 -13.98
CA GLU A 48 -2.93 -4.58 -14.16
C GLU A 48 -2.62 -3.83 -12.87
N ILE A 49 -3.05 -4.37 -11.72
CA ILE A 49 -2.74 -3.79 -10.42
C ILE A 49 -1.24 -3.84 -10.17
N LEU A 50 -0.60 -4.97 -10.49
CA LEU A 50 0.85 -5.10 -10.33
C LEU A 50 1.60 -4.12 -11.23
N LYS A 51 1.14 -3.91 -12.46
CA LYS A 51 1.73 -2.92 -13.37
C LYS A 51 1.58 -1.51 -12.82
N LEU A 52 0.43 -1.19 -12.24
CA LEU A 52 0.18 0.11 -11.63
C LEU A 52 1.13 0.35 -10.47
N VAL A 53 1.28 -0.64 -9.59
CA VAL A 53 2.19 -0.56 -8.44
C VAL A 53 3.64 -0.41 -8.92
N THR A 54 4.03 -1.17 -9.94
CA THR A 54 5.38 -1.07 -10.51
C THR A 54 5.65 0.33 -11.04
N ARG A 55 4.69 0.92 -11.74
CA ARG A 55 4.83 2.30 -12.23
C ARG A 55 4.93 3.30 -11.09
N MET A 56 4.17 3.09 -10.03
CA MET A 56 4.24 3.95 -8.85
C MET A 56 5.64 3.91 -8.23
N ILE A 57 6.21 2.71 -8.09
CA ILE A 57 7.54 2.54 -7.53
C ILE A 57 8.59 3.22 -8.40
N THR A 58 8.56 2.97 -9.73
CA THR A 58 9.58 3.50 -10.63
C THR A 58 9.41 4.99 -10.91
N GLY A 59 8.19 5.50 -10.82
CA GLY A 59 7.89 6.90 -11.13
C GLY A 59 8.02 7.84 -9.95
N SER A 60 7.94 7.36 -8.72
CA SER A 60 7.96 8.22 -7.55
C SER A 60 8.47 7.47 -6.32
N LEU A 61 9.79 7.28 -6.27
CA LEU A 61 10.43 6.59 -5.15
C LEU A 61 10.21 7.32 -3.83
N GLY A 62 10.15 8.66 -3.86
CA GLY A 62 9.88 9.44 -2.65
C GLY A 62 8.49 9.14 -2.06
N THR A 63 7.49 9.06 -2.92
CA THR A 63 6.12 8.73 -2.48
C THR A 63 6.07 7.33 -1.89
N VAL A 64 6.72 6.37 -2.54
CA VAL A 64 6.76 4.98 -2.04
C VAL A 64 7.44 4.91 -0.69
N LYS A 65 8.56 5.62 -0.52
CA LYS A 65 9.27 5.68 0.75
C LYS A 65 8.37 6.22 1.86
N ASP A 66 7.69 7.33 1.59
CA ASP A 66 6.80 7.94 2.57
C ASP A 66 5.65 7.00 2.95
N LEU A 67 5.08 6.30 1.96
CA LEU A 67 4.03 5.33 2.20
C LEU A 67 4.53 4.16 3.05
N MET A 68 5.72 3.65 2.77
CA MET A 68 6.30 2.56 3.56
C MET A 68 6.51 2.97 5.01
N MET A 69 6.96 4.20 5.24
CA MET A 69 7.16 4.72 6.58
C MET A 69 5.85 4.90 7.34
N ASP A 70 4.76 5.20 6.63
CA ASP A 70 3.43 5.27 7.23
C ASP A 70 2.86 3.88 7.51
N ILE A 71 3.09 2.93 6.60
CA ILE A 71 2.56 1.57 6.71
C ILE A 71 3.24 0.82 7.87
N PHE A 72 4.54 1.00 8.01
CA PHE A 72 5.34 0.32 9.06
C PHE A 72 5.94 1.35 10.00
N PRO A 73 5.20 1.79 11.02
CA PRO A 73 5.71 2.79 11.97
C PRO A 73 7.02 2.34 12.60
N GLY A 74 7.98 3.25 12.62
CA GLY A 74 9.29 2.97 13.19
C GLY A 74 10.34 2.50 12.19
N ILE A 75 9.93 2.16 10.96
CA ILE A 75 10.92 1.80 9.94
C ILE A 75 11.72 3.04 9.55
N THR A 76 13.01 2.86 9.38
CA THR A 76 13.90 3.96 9.01
C THR A 76 14.19 3.94 7.52
N GLU A 77 14.64 5.08 6.99
CA GLU A 77 15.05 5.17 5.60
C GLU A 77 16.19 4.20 5.30
N GLU A 78 17.14 4.07 6.24
CA GLU A 78 18.24 3.14 6.08
C GLU A 78 17.75 1.70 6.01
N GLU A 79 16.79 1.33 6.82
CA GLU A 79 16.18 0.00 6.78
C GLU A 79 15.48 -0.25 5.45
N LEU A 80 14.77 0.74 4.92
CA LEU A 80 14.11 0.60 3.62
C LEU A 80 15.09 0.31 2.50
N ARG A 81 16.30 0.83 2.59
CA ARG A 81 17.35 0.56 1.60
C ARG A 81 17.86 -0.87 1.67
N CYS A 82 17.50 -1.60 2.71
CA CYS A 82 17.89 -2.99 2.92
C CYS A 82 16.72 -3.95 2.70
N THR A 83 15.73 -3.55 1.92
CA THR A 83 14.59 -4.39 1.55
C THR A 83 14.66 -4.75 0.07
N TYR A 84 13.97 -5.81 -0.31
CA TYR A 84 13.84 -6.15 -1.71
C TYR A 84 12.61 -5.48 -2.33
N LEU A 85 12.76 -5.07 -3.58
CA LEU A 85 11.72 -4.35 -4.29
C LEU A 85 10.43 -5.17 -4.44
N ASP A 86 10.58 -6.47 -4.69
CA ASP A 86 9.41 -7.34 -4.84
C ASP A 86 8.60 -7.45 -3.54
N GLU A 87 9.26 -7.39 -2.40
CA GLU A 87 8.55 -7.39 -1.12
C GLU A 87 7.83 -6.07 -0.88
N GLN A 88 8.43 -4.95 -1.26
CA GLN A 88 7.75 -3.66 -1.22
C GLN A 88 6.55 -3.64 -2.16
N ALA A 89 6.71 -4.18 -3.36
CA ALA A 89 5.64 -4.25 -4.34
C ALA A 89 4.46 -5.07 -3.81
N ALA A 90 4.73 -6.20 -3.16
CA ALA A 90 3.69 -7.05 -2.59
C ALA A 90 2.89 -6.30 -1.51
N VAL A 91 3.57 -5.53 -0.66
CA VAL A 91 2.91 -4.70 0.35
C VAL A 91 2.02 -3.66 -0.32
N LEU A 92 2.54 -2.96 -1.33
CA LEU A 92 1.78 -1.92 -2.03
C LEU A 92 0.55 -2.49 -2.74
N VAL A 93 0.67 -3.66 -3.36
CA VAL A 93 -0.48 -4.32 -3.99
C VAL A 93 -1.58 -4.56 -2.95
N GLU A 94 -1.22 -5.09 -1.80
CA GLU A 94 -2.20 -5.36 -0.75
C GLU A 94 -2.85 -4.07 -0.24
N VAL A 95 -2.06 -3.02 -0.03
CA VAL A 95 -2.57 -1.73 0.45
C VAL A 95 -3.47 -1.07 -0.59
N VAL A 96 -3.10 -1.12 -1.87
CA VAL A 96 -3.91 -0.57 -2.95
C VAL A 96 -5.25 -1.30 -3.04
N LEU A 97 -5.23 -2.62 -3.01
CA LEU A 97 -6.45 -3.42 -3.04
C LEU A 97 -7.35 -3.12 -1.85
N TYR A 98 -6.78 -3.04 -0.66
CA TYR A 98 -7.54 -2.71 0.54
C TYR A 98 -8.18 -1.32 0.43
N THR A 99 -7.41 -0.34 -0.02
CA THR A 99 -7.89 1.03 -0.21
C THR A 99 -9.07 1.05 -1.18
N PHE A 100 -8.92 0.37 -2.31
CA PHE A 100 -9.96 0.29 -3.32
C PHE A 100 -11.24 -0.35 -2.75
N GLU A 101 -11.12 -1.44 -2.01
CA GLU A 101 -12.26 -2.10 -1.39
C GLU A 101 -13.01 -1.18 -0.42
N GLN A 102 -12.26 -0.43 0.40
CA GLN A 102 -12.89 0.47 1.37
C GLN A 102 -13.62 1.61 0.66
N MET A 103 -13.03 2.16 -0.39
CA MET A 103 -13.66 3.22 -1.17
C MET A 103 -14.92 2.71 -1.87
N ALA A 104 -14.87 1.53 -2.46
CA ALA A 104 -16.01 0.93 -3.13
C ALA A 104 -17.16 0.67 -2.15
N LYS A 105 -16.85 0.16 -0.97
CA LYS A 105 -17.85 -0.08 0.08
C LYS A 105 -18.50 1.22 0.53
N GLY A 106 -17.69 2.27 0.68
CA GLY A 106 -18.19 3.58 1.06
C GLY A 106 -19.15 4.13 0.02
N VAL A 107 -18.82 4.01 -1.26
CA VAL A 107 -19.68 4.47 -2.34
C VAL A 107 -20.98 3.65 -2.38
N GLY A 108 -20.88 2.34 -2.23
CA GLY A 108 -22.06 1.48 -2.23
C GLY A 108 -23.02 1.80 -1.09
N ARG A 109 -22.49 2.20 0.06
CA ARG A 109 -23.32 2.52 1.24
C ARG A 109 -24.08 3.82 1.10
N LYS A 110 -23.65 4.73 0.26
CA LYS A 110 -24.34 5.98 0.06
C LYS A 110 -25.70 5.81 -0.60
N ASN A 111 -25.91 4.72 -1.24
CA ASN A 111 -27.12 4.50 -1.99
C ASN A 111 -28.36 4.25 -1.15
N PRO A 112 -28.31 3.62 -0.07
CA PRO A 112 -29.48 3.41 0.75
C PRO A 112 -29.67 4.52 1.72
N ARG A 113 -29.92 4.90 2.22
CA ARG A 113 -29.89 5.36 3.29
C ARG A 113 -29.85 6.38 3.81
N ARG A 114 -29.18 6.47 3.47
CA ARG A 114 -28.82 7.18 3.82
C ARG A 114 -29.27 7.66 4.21
N ASP A 115 -29.38 7.18 4.05
CA ASP A 115 -29.64 7.38 4.29
C ASP A 115 -29.82 7.55 5.06
N ARG A 116 -29.85 7.32 5.34
CA ARG A 116 -29.88 7.41 6.00
C ARG A 116 -30.24 7.84 6.56
N ALA A 117 -30.09 7.60 6.22
CA ALA A 117 -30.27 7.96 6.58
C ALA A 117 -30.37 8.23 6.86
N SER A 118 -30.45 8.16 6.70
CA SER A 118 -30.41 8.37 6.84
C SER A 118 -30.45 8.69 6.93
#